data_910494e0fd2cd800bbf41d3d5a94fa09
#
_entry.id   910494e0fd2cd800bbf41d3d5a94fa09
#
_cell.length_a   1.000
_cell.length_b   1.000
_cell.length_c   1.000
_cell.angle_alpha   90.00
_cell.angle_beta   90.00
_cell.angle_gamma   90.00
#
_symmetry.space_group_name_H-M   'P 1'
#
loop_
_entity.id
_entity.type
_entity.pdbx_description
1 polymer ?
#
loop_
_entity_poly.entity_id
_entity_poly.type
_entity_poly.pdbx_seq_one_letter_code
_entity_poly.pdbx_strand_id
1 'polypeptide(L)'
;GPAYIHRSADVGQAVKRILDSKTFDNGTICASEQSIVVTREMEGAVSEALRAQGAWILSDEEHRKLSKRILRANGTMDPAIVGKSVAAVAELAGLGTPPQGARVLVARETGVGPGYPYSNEKLGLILAYYVEPDEEAVLRRCVEILEWEGAGHTFAIHAQDQGVVERFARAVPASRVLVNTPASLGGIGATTCLFPALTLGCGAVGGSSSSNNIGPLDLINIKRVAWGVRELEEIRGGPAPSVGSAQVDSRLLEELVSRIVGRLM
;
A
#
# COMPACT_ATOMS: atom_id res chain seq x y z
N GLY A 1 -4.84 -1.01 3.10
CA GLY A 1 -3.91 -1.53 4.12
C GLY A 1 -3.56 -0.51 5.19
N PRO A 2 -2.80 -0.89 6.22
CA PRO A 2 -2.31 0.01 7.26
C PRO A 2 -1.11 0.85 6.80
N ALA A 3 -0.93 2.01 7.47
CA ALA A 3 0.26 2.85 7.37
C ALA A 3 0.91 2.98 8.74
N TYR A 4 2.17 2.60 8.87
CA TYR A 4 2.96 2.81 10.07
C TYR A 4 3.76 4.11 9.99
N ILE A 5 3.66 4.96 11.00
CA ILE A 5 4.52 6.14 11.17
C ILE A 5 5.51 5.85 12.28
N HIS A 6 6.76 5.56 11.91
CA HIS A 6 7.84 5.28 12.85
C HIS A 6 8.43 6.58 13.41
N ARG A 7 9.03 6.53 14.61
CA ARG A 7 9.66 7.68 15.28
C ARG A 7 10.78 8.36 14.48
N SER A 8 11.41 7.65 13.52
CA SER A 8 12.41 8.25 12.63
C SER A 8 11.82 9.03 11.47
N ALA A 9 10.49 9.00 11.28
CA ALA A 9 9.84 9.72 10.20
C ALA A 9 9.81 11.24 10.45
N ASP A 10 9.80 12.02 9.37
CA ASP A 10 9.25 13.36 9.42
C ASP A 10 7.73 13.24 9.54
N VAL A 11 7.21 13.49 10.73
CA VAL A 11 5.79 13.31 11.05
C VAL A 11 4.90 14.20 10.19
N GLY A 12 5.28 15.44 9.96
CA GLY A 12 4.51 16.37 9.14
C GLY A 12 4.38 15.89 7.70
N GLN A 13 5.47 15.41 7.12
CA GLN A 13 5.48 14.87 5.75
C GLN A 13 4.77 13.51 5.68
N ALA A 14 4.90 12.66 6.69
CA ALA A 14 4.21 11.38 6.75
C ALA A 14 2.69 11.56 6.75
N VAL A 15 2.20 12.42 7.63
CA VAL A 15 0.76 12.77 7.70
C VAL A 15 0.29 13.39 6.40
N LYS A 16 1.06 14.34 5.82
CA LYS A 16 0.72 14.94 4.53
C LYS A 16 0.53 13.88 3.45
N ARG A 17 1.47 12.96 3.31
CA ARG A 17 1.41 11.88 2.31
C ARG A 17 0.20 10.97 2.51
N ILE A 18 -0.09 10.59 3.75
CA ILE A 18 -1.27 9.77 4.08
C ILE A 18 -2.57 10.51 3.73
N LEU A 19 -2.69 11.78 4.09
CA LEU A 19 -3.90 12.55 3.79
C LEU A 19 -4.05 12.83 2.29
N ASP A 20 -2.98 13.13 1.58
CA ASP A 20 -3.01 13.30 0.13
C ASP A 20 -3.39 11.98 -0.57
N SER A 21 -2.88 10.86 -0.11
CA SER A 21 -3.27 9.53 -0.57
C SER A 21 -4.74 9.23 -0.30
N LYS A 22 -5.20 9.48 0.93
CA LYS A 22 -6.56 9.19 1.33
C LYS A 22 -7.60 10.07 0.66
N THR A 23 -7.24 11.31 0.34
CA THR A 23 -8.16 12.25 -0.35
C THR A 23 -8.11 12.11 -1.88
N PHE A 24 -7.14 11.40 -2.43
CA PHE A 24 -7.11 11.09 -3.84
C PHE A 24 -8.34 10.23 -4.21
N ASP A 25 -9.06 10.66 -5.22
CA ASP A 25 -10.30 10.03 -5.68
C ASP A 25 -11.30 9.72 -4.54
N ASN A 26 -11.44 10.63 -3.59
CA ASN A 26 -12.28 10.47 -2.39
C ASN A 26 -12.04 9.15 -1.62
N GLY A 27 -10.81 8.61 -1.65
CA GLY A 27 -10.41 7.41 -0.92
C GLY A 27 -10.90 6.09 -1.51
N THR A 28 -11.28 6.07 -2.78
CA THR A 28 -11.78 4.87 -3.48
C THR A 28 -10.67 3.97 -4.01
N ILE A 29 -9.42 4.45 -4.09
CA ILE A 29 -8.29 3.64 -4.53
C ILE A 29 -7.97 2.56 -3.48
N CYS A 30 -7.96 1.30 -3.90
CA CYS A 30 -7.74 0.14 -3.03
C CYS A 30 -6.37 0.14 -2.32
N ALA A 31 -5.35 0.78 -2.91
CA ALA A 31 -4.04 0.93 -2.29
C ALA A 31 -3.99 2.06 -1.23
N SER A 32 -5.03 2.90 -1.11
CA SER A 32 -5.04 3.98 -0.12
C SER A 32 -5.02 3.44 1.31
N GLU A 33 -4.46 4.20 2.21
CA GLU A 33 -4.39 3.87 3.62
C GLU A 33 -5.81 3.71 4.20
N GLN A 34 -6.05 2.62 4.92
CA GLN A 34 -7.29 2.36 5.65
C GLN A 34 -7.13 2.67 7.14
N SER A 35 -5.89 2.62 7.63
CA SER A 35 -5.57 2.88 9.02
C SER A 35 -4.17 3.49 9.16
N ILE A 36 -3.98 4.21 10.27
CA ILE A 36 -2.70 4.70 10.75
C ILE A 36 -2.39 3.93 12.04
N VAL A 37 -1.19 3.38 12.14
CA VAL A 37 -0.71 2.69 13.33
C VAL A 37 0.54 3.40 13.84
N VAL A 38 0.57 3.72 15.11
CA VAL A 38 1.71 4.41 15.75
C VAL A 38 2.02 3.81 17.11
N THR A 39 3.23 4.03 17.60
CA THR A 39 3.54 3.78 19.01
C THR A 39 2.93 4.88 19.90
N ARG A 40 2.68 4.57 21.16
CA ARG A 40 2.17 5.53 22.16
C ARG A 40 3.06 6.78 22.27
N GLU A 41 4.35 6.61 22.13
CA GLU A 41 5.34 7.69 22.08
C GLU A 41 5.03 8.72 20.97
N MET A 42 4.53 8.25 19.82
CA MET A 42 4.26 9.06 18.63
C MET A 42 2.85 9.65 18.60
N GLU A 43 1.95 9.19 19.46
CA GLU A 43 0.52 9.55 19.44
C GLU A 43 0.28 11.06 19.45
N GLY A 44 0.97 11.77 20.35
CA GLY A 44 0.80 13.23 20.49
C GLY A 44 1.18 13.98 19.23
N ALA A 45 2.40 13.75 18.74
CA ALA A 45 2.93 14.43 17.56
C ALA A 45 2.11 14.12 16.29
N VAL A 46 1.72 12.85 16.10
CA VAL A 46 0.91 12.45 14.94
C VAL A 46 -0.51 13.02 15.03
N SER A 47 -1.14 13.01 16.21
CA SER A 47 -2.48 13.57 16.38
C SER A 47 -2.52 15.08 16.17
N GLU A 48 -1.48 15.80 16.58
CA GLU A 48 -1.33 17.24 16.33
C GLU A 48 -1.16 17.51 14.82
N ALA A 49 -0.27 16.80 14.15
CA ALA A 49 -0.04 16.92 12.72
C ALA A 49 -1.31 16.57 11.89
N LEU A 50 -2.07 15.57 12.31
CA LEU A 50 -3.34 15.20 11.70
C LEU A 50 -4.34 16.36 11.78
N ARG A 51 -4.55 16.95 12.98
CA ARG A 51 -5.46 18.09 13.15
C ARG A 51 -5.01 19.31 12.34
N ALA A 52 -3.73 19.62 12.37
CA ALA A 52 -3.16 20.76 11.64
C ALA A 52 -3.36 20.64 10.11
N GLN A 53 -3.51 19.42 9.60
CA GLN A 53 -3.67 19.16 8.17
C GLN A 53 -5.11 18.79 7.75
N GLY A 54 -6.09 19.03 8.62
CA GLY A 54 -7.49 18.88 8.29
C GLY A 54 -8.09 17.49 8.59
N ALA A 55 -7.48 16.71 9.46
CA ALA A 55 -8.13 15.51 9.98
C ALA A 55 -9.11 15.86 11.11
N TRP A 56 -10.34 15.41 10.96
CA TRP A 56 -11.34 15.44 12.03
C TRP A 56 -11.22 14.16 12.87
N ILE A 57 -10.51 14.26 14.01
CA ILE A 57 -10.41 13.16 14.95
C ILE A 57 -11.69 13.11 15.77
N LEU A 58 -12.44 12.01 15.61
CA LEU A 58 -13.76 11.85 16.19
C LEU A 58 -13.70 11.69 17.71
N SER A 59 -14.68 12.30 18.39
CA SER A 59 -15.02 12.01 19.78
C SER A 59 -15.64 10.61 19.91
N ASP A 60 -15.74 10.10 21.14
CA ASP A 60 -16.35 8.78 21.41
C ASP A 60 -17.82 8.72 20.96
N GLU A 61 -18.55 9.83 21.03
CA GLU A 61 -19.95 9.91 20.56
C GLU A 61 -20.01 9.85 19.04
N GLU A 62 -19.19 10.63 18.35
CA GLU A 62 -19.10 10.64 16.88
C GLU A 62 -18.61 9.29 16.35
N HIS A 63 -17.61 8.68 17.01
CA HIS A 63 -17.15 7.33 16.74
C HIS A 63 -18.32 6.33 16.78
N ARG A 64 -19.13 6.31 17.86
CA ARG A 64 -20.28 5.41 17.98
C ARG A 64 -21.36 5.69 16.93
N LYS A 65 -21.56 6.92 16.53
CA LYS A 65 -22.52 7.27 15.47
C LYS A 65 -22.06 6.77 14.11
N LEU A 66 -20.82 7.06 13.74
CA LEU A 66 -20.25 6.67 12.43
C LEU A 66 -20.07 5.15 12.34
N SER A 67 -19.68 4.46 13.41
CA SER A 67 -19.48 3.00 13.41
C SER A 67 -20.71 2.23 12.90
N LYS A 68 -21.92 2.73 13.15
CA LYS A 68 -23.18 2.14 12.68
C LYS A 68 -23.41 2.31 11.18
N ARG A 69 -22.57 3.09 10.49
CA ARG A 69 -22.67 3.39 9.05
C ARG A 69 -21.51 2.80 8.24
N ILE A 70 -20.54 2.17 8.89
CA ILE A 70 -19.40 1.55 8.17
C ILE A 70 -19.86 0.26 7.49
N LEU A 71 -20.58 -0.58 8.24
CA LEU A 71 -21.03 -1.89 7.77
C LEU A 71 -22.55 -1.99 7.76
N ARG A 72 -23.07 -2.72 6.79
CA ARG A 72 -24.45 -3.21 6.77
C ARG A 72 -24.66 -4.34 7.79
N ALA A 73 -25.90 -4.70 8.05
CA ALA A 73 -26.25 -5.79 8.94
C ALA A 73 -25.66 -7.16 8.53
N ASN A 74 -25.34 -7.34 7.26
CA ASN A 74 -24.70 -8.56 6.74
C ASN A 74 -23.15 -8.53 6.82
N GLY A 75 -22.55 -7.52 7.47
CA GLY A 75 -21.11 -7.36 7.64
C GLY A 75 -20.36 -6.78 6.43
N THR A 76 -21.05 -6.48 5.33
CA THR A 76 -20.41 -5.82 4.18
C THR A 76 -20.39 -4.30 4.35
N MET A 77 -19.40 -3.65 3.72
CA MET A 77 -19.30 -2.18 3.71
C MET A 77 -20.60 -1.53 3.20
N ASP A 78 -21.01 -0.44 3.85
CA ASP A 78 -22.17 0.34 3.41
C ASP A 78 -21.80 1.19 2.17
N PRO A 79 -22.37 0.92 0.99
CA PRO A 79 -22.05 1.70 -0.22
C PRO A 79 -22.50 3.16 -0.13
N ALA A 80 -23.33 3.52 0.84
CA ALA A 80 -23.75 4.91 1.04
C ALA A 80 -22.61 5.85 1.44
N ILE A 81 -21.51 5.31 1.99
CA ILE A 81 -20.31 6.10 2.38
C ILE A 81 -19.21 6.10 1.32
N VAL A 82 -19.27 5.20 0.33
CA VAL A 82 -18.20 5.01 -0.67
C VAL A 82 -18.03 6.25 -1.52
N GLY A 83 -16.79 6.76 -1.60
CA GLY A 83 -16.45 7.93 -2.41
C GLY A 83 -17.14 9.24 -2.01
N LYS A 84 -17.76 9.30 -0.83
CA LYS A 84 -18.47 10.50 -0.36
C LYS A 84 -17.52 11.51 0.29
N SER A 85 -17.89 12.78 0.20
CA SER A 85 -17.20 13.86 0.92
C SER A 85 -17.38 13.70 2.44
N VAL A 86 -16.48 14.30 3.22
CA VAL A 86 -16.58 14.33 4.69
C VAL A 86 -17.92 14.89 5.14
N ALA A 87 -18.44 15.94 4.49
CA ALA A 87 -19.72 16.54 4.82
C ALA A 87 -20.89 15.55 4.61
N ALA A 88 -20.91 14.84 3.48
CA ALA A 88 -21.94 13.85 3.20
C ALA A 88 -21.90 12.66 4.17
N VAL A 89 -20.71 12.18 4.53
CA VAL A 89 -20.53 11.11 5.53
C VAL A 89 -20.99 11.59 6.92
N ALA A 90 -20.65 12.83 7.30
CA ALA A 90 -21.05 13.42 8.57
C ALA A 90 -22.59 13.56 8.67
N GLU A 91 -23.23 14.00 7.60
CA GLU A 91 -24.70 14.10 7.52
C GLU A 91 -25.34 12.71 7.66
N LEU A 92 -24.88 11.72 6.87
CA LEU A 92 -25.38 10.33 6.93
C LEU A 92 -25.24 9.69 8.32
N ALA A 93 -24.18 10.03 9.03
CA ALA A 93 -23.91 9.49 10.37
C ALA A 93 -24.46 10.35 11.52
N GLY A 94 -25.03 11.53 11.23
CA GLY A 94 -25.54 12.45 12.25
C GLY A 94 -24.44 13.02 13.14
N LEU A 95 -23.26 13.35 12.57
CA LEU A 95 -22.12 13.90 13.32
C LEU A 95 -22.21 15.41 13.55
N GLY A 96 -23.11 16.09 12.83
CA GLY A 96 -23.17 17.55 12.81
C GLY A 96 -22.30 18.16 11.70
N THR A 97 -22.00 19.47 11.86
CA THR A 97 -21.21 20.21 10.86
C THR A 97 -19.73 19.88 11.00
N PRO A 98 -19.07 19.43 9.92
CA PRO A 98 -17.62 19.20 9.95
C PRO A 98 -16.83 20.47 10.31
N PRO A 99 -15.71 20.35 11.02
CA PRO A 99 -14.77 21.46 11.20
C PRO A 99 -14.37 22.07 9.85
N GLN A 100 -14.14 23.38 9.83
CA GLN A 100 -13.69 24.06 8.61
C GLN A 100 -12.38 23.42 8.09
N GLY A 101 -12.35 23.07 6.82
CA GLY A 101 -11.19 22.46 6.19
C GLY A 101 -11.02 20.95 6.48
N ALA A 102 -12.03 20.29 7.05
CA ALA A 102 -11.98 18.85 7.28
C ALA A 102 -11.84 18.07 5.97
N ARG A 103 -10.74 17.30 5.88
CA ARG A 103 -10.36 16.50 4.70
C ARG A 103 -10.70 15.01 4.88
N VAL A 104 -10.54 14.49 6.09
CA VAL A 104 -10.75 13.09 6.44
C VAL A 104 -11.32 12.97 7.85
N LEU A 105 -12.05 11.90 8.11
CA LEU A 105 -12.51 11.47 9.42
C LEU A 105 -11.50 10.47 9.99
N VAL A 106 -11.09 10.64 11.24
CA VAL A 106 -10.17 9.73 11.93
C VAL A 106 -10.82 9.15 13.15
N ALA A 107 -11.04 7.85 13.17
CA ALA A 107 -11.64 7.11 14.26
C ALA A 107 -10.60 6.31 15.03
N ARG A 108 -10.48 6.50 16.34
CA ARG A 108 -9.66 5.63 17.19
C ARG A 108 -10.23 4.23 17.20
N GLU A 109 -9.36 3.24 17.07
CA GLU A 109 -9.75 1.84 17.11
C GLU A 109 -8.75 1.04 17.97
N THR A 110 -9.24 -0.04 18.59
CA THR A 110 -8.45 -0.82 19.55
C THR A 110 -8.31 -2.28 19.18
N GLY A 111 -9.11 -2.76 18.22
CA GLY A 111 -9.09 -4.15 17.78
C GLY A 111 -9.32 -4.26 16.29
N VAL A 112 -9.31 -5.49 15.79
CA VAL A 112 -9.51 -5.85 14.39
C VAL A 112 -10.56 -6.96 14.31
N GLY A 113 -11.36 -6.95 13.25
CA GLY A 113 -12.35 -7.98 12.99
C GLY A 113 -13.75 -7.66 13.52
N PRO A 114 -14.56 -8.68 13.82
CA PRO A 114 -15.93 -8.49 14.25
C PRO A 114 -16.04 -7.61 15.51
N GLY A 115 -16.87 -6.60 15.47
CA GLY A 115 -17.03 -5.63 16.57
C GLY A 115 -16.15 -4.38 16.42
N TYR A 116 -15.22 -4.35 15.47
CA TYR A 116 -14.31 -3.24 15.19
C TYR A 116 -14.51 -2.73 13.75
N PRO A 117 -15.61 -2.06 13.45
CA PRO A 117 -16.02 -1.76 12.07
C PRO A 117 -14.99 -0.91 11.30
N TYR A 118 -14.20 -0.08 11.99
CA TYR A 118 -13.18 0.72 11.35
C TYR A 118 -11.94 -0.08 10.92
N SER A 119 -11.84 -1.36 11.32
CA SER A 119 -10.78 -2.25 10.83
C SER A 119 -11.04 -2.72 9.38
N ASN A 120 -12.28 -2.60 8.90
CA ASN A 120 -12.64 -3.01 7.55
C ASN A 120 -12.24 -1.97 6.49
N GLU A 121 -12.19 -2.37 5.22
CA GLU A 121 -12.01 -1.45 4.11
C GLU A 121 -13.18 -0.47 4.04
N LYS A 122 -12.90 0.81 3.83
CA LYS A 122 -13.91 1.88 3.91
C LYS A 122 -14.11 2.65 2.62
N LEU A 123 -13.29 2.45 1.61
CA LEU A 123 -13.36 3.10 0.28
C LEU A 123 -13.91 4.54 0.32
N GLY A 124 -13.40 5.34 1.24
CA GLY A 124 -13.87 6.70 1.53
C GLY A 124 -12.91 7.46 2.43
N LEU A 125 -13.28 8.67 2.80
CA LEU A 125 -12.44 9.61 3.55
C LEU A 125 -12.43 9.31 5.07
N ILE A 126 -12.25 8.04 5.44
CA ILE A 126 -12.25 7.56 6.82
C ILE A 126 -10.99 6.75 7.07
N LEU A 127 -10.27 7.06 8.16
CA LEU A 127 -9.09 6.34 8.65
C LEU A 127 -9.34 5.78 10.03
N ALA A 128 -8.97 4.54 10.28
CA ALA A 128 -8.80 4.03 11.64
C ALA A 128 -7.47 4.54 12.22
N TYR A 129 -7.39 4.71 13.53
CA TYR A 129 -6.18 5.17 14.20
C TYR A 129 -5.88 4.27 15.42
N TYR A 130 -4.78 3.54 15.33
CA TYR A 130 -4.32 2.62 16.35
C TYR A 130 -3.10 3.17 17.07
N VAL A 131 -3.09 3.06 18.38
CA VAL A 131 -1.98 3.46 19.25
C VAL A 131 -1.52 2.25 20.04
N GLU A 132 -0.34 1.75 19.72
CA GLU A 132 0.23 0.56 20.32
C GLU A 132 1.33 0.88 21.32
N PRO A 133 1.59 0.03 22.33
CA PRO A 133 2.56 0.32 23.37
C PRO A 133 4.01 0.42 22.85
N ASP A 134 4.35 -0.37 21.86
CA ASP A 134 5.71 -0.51 21.33
C ASP A 134 5.70 -0.95 19.84
N GLU A 135 6.89 -1.01 19.24
CA GLU A 135 7.06 -1.35 17.83
C GLU A 135 6.68 -2.80 17.50
N GLU A 136 6.87 -3.73 18.45
CA GLU A 136 6.43 -5.13 18.28
C GLU A 136 4.90 -5.22 18.20
N ALA A 137 4.22 -4.47 19.04
CA ALA A 137 2.75 -4.39 19.01
C ALA A 137 2.25 -3.71 17.74
N VAL A 138 2.96 -2.67 17.24
CA VAL A 138 2.67 -2.05 15.93
C VAL A 138 2.79 -3.08 14.81
N LEU A 139 3.87 -3.87 14.78
CA LEU A 139 4.05 -4.89 13.76
C LEU A 139 2.92 -5.94 13.80
N ARG A 140 2.61 -6.46 14.99
CA ARG A 140 1.48 -7.40 15.16
C ARG A 140 0.16 -6.78 14.68
N ARG A 141 -0.12 -5.52 15.04
CA ARG A 141 -1.34 -4.81 14.61
C ARG A 141 -1.40 -4.66 13.09
N CYS A 142 -0.29 -4.30 12.45
CA CYS A 142 -0.24 -4.19 10.99
C CYS A 142 -0.49 -5.53 10.30
N VAL A 143 0.08 -6.62 10.82
CA VAL A 143 -0.17 -7.98 10.31
C VAL A 143 -1.64 -8.37 10.50
N GLU A 144 -2.21 -8.17 11.69
CA GLU A 144 -3.60 -8.47 12.01
C GLU A 144 -4.58 -7.74 11.09
N ILE A 145 -4.35 -6.45 10.82
CA ILE A 145 -5.17 -5.65 9.89
C ILE A 145 -5.06 -6.21 8.47
N LEU A 146 -3.86 -6.57 8.02
CA LEU A 146 -3.65 -7.12 6.68
C LEU A 146 -4.29 -8.51 6.53
N GLU A 147 -4.18 -9.37 7.53
CA GLU A 147 -4.79 -10.70 7.53
C GLU A 147 -6.32 -10.62 7.54
N TRP A 148 -6.89 -9.60 8.21
CA TRP A 148 -8.33 -9.38 8.24
C TRP A 148 -8.87 -8.89 6.89
N GLU A 149 -8.32 -7.80 6.38
CA GLU A 149 -8.71 -7.23 5.09
C GLU A 149 -7.50 -6.61 4.38
N GLY A 150 -6.94 -7.31 3.42
CA GLY A 150 -5.88 -6.78 2.58
C GLY A 150 -4.65 -7.66 2.46
N ALA A 151 -4.74 -8.92 2.85
CA ALA A 151 -3.65 -9.87 2.66
C ALA A 151 -3.15 -9.87 1.22
N GLY A 152 -1.83 -9.76 1.07
CA GLY A 152 -1.18 -9.67 -0.23
C GLY A 152 -1.29 -8.32 -0.94
N HIS A 153 -2.03 -7.33 -0.44
CA HIS A 153 -2.23 -6.07 -1.16
C HIS A 153 -1.08 -5.07 -0.88
N THR A 154 -1.26 -4.12 0.00
CA THR A 154 -0.36 -2.96 0.17
C THR A 154 -0.18 -2.63 1.65
N PHE A 155 1.05 -2.37 2.04
CA PHE A 155 1.44 -1.81 3.33
C PHE A 155 2.22 -0.52 3.10
N ALA A 156 1.95 0.52 3.89
CA ALA A 156 2.70 1.77 3.87
C ALA A 156 3.53 1.93 5.13
N ILE A 157 4.76 2.44 5.00
CA ILE A 157 5.63 2.75 6.12
C ILE A 157 6.31 4.11 5.90
N HIS A 158 6.25 4.96 6.91
CA HIS A 158 6.97 6.22 6.95
C HIS A 158 8.08 6.11 7.99
N ALA A 159 9.32 6.01 7.53
CA ALA A 159 10.51 5.84 8.36
C ALA A 159 11.76 6.30 7.60
N GLN A 160 12.78 6.77 8.34
CA GLN A 160 14.13 7.01 7.83
C GLN A 160 15.08 5.87 8.23
N ASP A 161 14.68 5.03 9.19
CA ASP A 161 15.45 3.87 9.64
C ASP A 161 15.25 2.70 8.67
N GLN A 162 16.29 2.38 7.91
CA GLN A 162 16.27 1.31 6.92
C GLN A 162 16.08 -0.08 7.56
N GLY A 163 16.64 -0.30 8.75
CA GLY A 163 16.50 -1.57 9.47
C GLY A 163 15.04 -1.85 9.85
N VAL A 164 14.32 -0.81 10.27
CA VAL A 164 12.88 -0.91 10.55
C VAL A 164 12.09 -1.19 9.27
N VAL A 165 12.39 -0.49 8.18
CA VAL A 165 11.74 -0.72 6.89
C VAL A 165 11.91 -2.18 6.45
N GLU A 166 13.13 -2.71 6.49
CA GLU A 166 13.42 -4.10 6.10
C GLU A 166 12.73 -5.11 7.01
N ARG A 167 12.73 -4.87 8.32
CA ARG A 167 12.06 -5.72 9.29
C ARG A 167 10.57 -5.84 9.01
N PHE A 168 9.88 -4.71 8.83
CA PHE A 168 8.46 -4.69 8.50
C PHE A 168 8.18 -5.31 7.14
N ALA A 169 8.97 -4.97 6.11
CA ALA A 169 8.80 -5.51 4.77
C ALA A 169 8.89 -7.04 4.70
N ARG A 170 9.70 -7.67 5.57
CA ARG A 170 9.81 -9.13 5.66
C ARG A 170 8.66 -9.78 6.43
N ALA A 171 8.05 -9.06 7.35
CA ALA A 171 7.06 -9.62 8.27
C ALA A 171 5.61 -9.45 7.80
N VAL A 172 5.31 -8.37 7.07
CA VAL A 172 3.93 -8.08 6.67
C VAL A 172 3.49 -8.92 5.46
N PRO A 173 2.28 -9.49 5.46
CA PRO A 173 1.75 -10.27 4.34
C PRO A 173 1.21 -9.34 3.23
N ALA A 174 2.09 -8.56 2.61
CA ALA A 174 1.76 -7.61 1.56
C ALA A 174 2.70 -7.75 0.36
N SER A 175 2.18 -7.66 -0.86
CA SER A 175 2.97 -7.70 -2.09
C SER A 175 3.66 -6.37 -2.41
N ARG A 176 3.17 -5.27 -1.83
CA ARG A 176 3.73 -3.92 -1.99
C ARG A 176 3.97 -3.30 -0.63
N VAL A 177 5.22 -2.98 -0.37
CA VAL A 177 5.64 -2.17 0.79
C VAL A 177 6.05 -0.80 0.25
N LEU A 178 5.28 0.22 0.60
CA LEU A 178 5.45 1.58 0.10
C LEU A 178 6.12 2.44 1.18
N VAL A 179 7.29 2.95 0.87
CA VAL A 179 8.12 3.68 1.84
C VAL A 179 8.08 5.17 1.53
N ASN A 180 7.70 5.99 2.51
CA ASN A 180 7.74 7.45 2.45
C ASN A 180 7.03 8.05 1.21
N THR A 181 5.92 7.47 0.79
CA THR A 181 5.11 7.92 -0.36
C THR A 181 3.62 7.82 -0.05
N PRO A 182 2.75 8.62 -0.70
CA PRO A 182 1.30 8.41 -0.64
C PRO A 182 0.94 7.03 -1.19
N ALA A 183 0.29 6.16 -0.41
CA ALA A 183 0.12 4.75 -0.80
C ALA A 183 -0.75 4.57 -2.05
N SER A 184 -1.80 5.38 -2.22
CA SER A 184 -2.63 5.34 -3.44
C SER A 184 -1.82 5.63 -4.69
N LEU A 185 -0.98 6.66 -4.67
CA LEU A 185 -0.16 7.09 -5.81
C LEU A 185 1.08 6.20 -5.99
N GLY A 186 1.72 5.80 -4.87
CA GLY A 186 2.87 4.90 -4.89
C GLY A 186 2.52 3.51 -5.40
N GLY A 187 1.38 2.97 -4.97
CA GLY A 187 0.91 1.66 -5.36
C GLY A 187 0.61 1.54 -6.85
N ILE A 188 0.03 2.56 -7.45
CA ILE A 188 -0.26 2.60 -8.89
C ILE A 188 0.94 3.01 -9.76
N GLY A 189 2.12 3.24 -9.16
CA GLY A 189 3.35 3.59 -9.89
C GLY A 189 3.54 5.08 -10.19
N ALA A 190 2.68 5.97 -9.69
CA ALA A 190 2.77 7.41 -9.99
C ALA A 190 3.91 8.12 -9.24
N THR A 191 4.25 7.66 -8.04
CA THR A 191 5.33 8.23 -7.20
C THR A 191 6.44 7.23 -6.87
N THR A 192 6.43 6.07 -7.53
CA THR A 192 7.44 5.01 -7.40
C THR A 192 7.84 4.49 -8.77
N CYS A 193 8.84 3.61 -8.83
CA CYS A 193 9.22 2.91 -10.06
C CYS A 193 8.42 1.61 -10.30
N LEU A 194 7.31 1.39 -9.63
CA LEU A 194 6.40 0.29 -9.94
C LEU A 194 5.76 0.52 -11.33
N PHE A 195 5.43 -0.57 -12.00
CA PHE A 195 4.75 -0.47 -13.29
C PHE A 195 3.42 0.29 -13.14
N PRO A 196 3.14 1.31 -13.97
CA PRO A 196 1.90 2.08 -13.87
C PRO A 196 0.67 1.22 -14.19
N ALA A 197 -0.16 0.96 -13.18
CA ALA A 197 -1.40 0.20 -13.33
C ALA A 197 -2.40 0.51 -12.21
N LEU A 198 -3.68 0.47 -12.53
CA LEU A 198 -4.77 0.51 -11.53
C LEU A 198 -5.17 -0.87 -11.04
N THR A 199 -4.77 -1.93 -11.74
CA THR A 199 -4.99 -3.32 -11.32
C THR A 199 -3.76 -3.83 -10.60
N LEU A 200 -3.91 -4.11 -9.30
CA LEU A 200 -2.83 -4.50 -8.41
C LEU A 200 -3.02 -5.96 -7.97
N GLY A 201 -2.09 -6.84 -8.36
CA GLY A 201 -2.10 -8.24 -7.93
C GLY A 201 -1.75 -8.38 -6.46
N CYS A 202 -2.41 -9.30 -5.76
CA CYS A 202 -2.18 -9.58 -4.34
C CYS A 202 -1.29 -10.79 -4.08
N GLY A 203 -0.78 -11.43 -5.13
CA GLY A 203 0.07 -12.63 -5.02
C GLY A 203 -0.62 -13.83 -4.40
N ALA A 204 0.13 -14.88 -4.16
CA ALA A 204 -0.39 -16.11 -3.56
C ALA A 204 -0.97 -15.88 -2.15
N VAL A 205 -0.39 -14.99 -1.37
CA VAL A 205 -0.86 -14.62 -0.02
C VAL A 205 -2.28 -14.05 -0.08
N GLY A 206 -2.61 -13.26 -1.10
CA GLY A 206 -3.95 -12.71 -1.31
C GLY A 206 -4.85 -13.58 -2.19
N GLY A 207 -4.46 -14.83 -2.49
CA GLY A 207 -5.25 -15.75 -3.31
C GLY A 207 -5.24 -15.39 -4.81
N SER A 208 -4.26 -14.63 -5.28
CA SER A 208 -4.15 -14.15 -6.65
C SER A 208 -2.95 -14.80 -7.38
N SER A 209 -3.03 -14.89 -8.71
CA SER A 209 -1.98 -15.52 -9.54
C SER A 209 -0.74 -14.65 -9.74
N SER A 210 -0.82 -13.36 -9.46
CA SER A 210 0.29 -12.41 -9.64
C SER A 210 0.37 -11.42 -8.48
N SER A 211 1.58 -11.03 -8.10
CA SER A 211 1.88 -9.91 -7.20
C SER A 211 2.22 -8.62 -7.94
N ASN A 212 2.21 -8.63 -9.27
CA ASN A 212 2.60 -7.49 -10.10
C ASN A 212 1.52 -6.39 -10.10
N ASN A 213 1.93 -5.20 -10.48
CA ASN A 213 1.04 -4.23 -11.09
C ASN A 213 0.73 -4.75 -12.49
N ILE A 214 -0.53 -5.08 -12.77
CA ILE A 214 -0.92 -5.82 -13.96
C ILE A 214 -0.85 -4.92 -15.19
N GLY A 215 -0.03 -5.32 -16.16
CA GLY A 215 0.16 -4.61 -17.41
C GLY A 215 -0.17 -5.52 -18.63
N PRO A 216 0.01 -4.99 -19.85
CA PRO A 216 -0.26 -5.77 -21.08
C PRO A 216 0.55 -7.07 -21.17
N LEU A 217 1.77 -7.11 -20.60
CA LEU A 217 2.60 -8.31 -20.61
C LEU A 217 2.05 -9.45 -19.75
N ASP A 218 1.22 -9.15 -18.77
CA ASP A 218 0.55 -10.16 -17.94
C ASP A 218 -0.66 -10.79 -18.65
N LEU A 219 -1.11 -10.21 -19.75
CA LEU A 219 -2.28 -10.63 -20.54
C LEU A 219 -1.92 -11.35 -21.83
N ILE A 220 -0.63 -11.47 -22.17
CA ILE A 220 -0.17 -12.15 -23.38
C ILE A 220 0.45 -13.52 -23.07
N ASN A 221 0.33 -14.43 -24.01
CA ASN A 221 0.98 -15.73 -23.94
C ASN A 221 2.42 -15.61 -24.47
N ILE A 222 3.41 -15.71 -23.60
CA ILE A 222 4.82 -15.59 -23.95
C ILE A 222 5.38 -16.96 -24.33
N LYS A 223 5.80 -17.12 -25.60
CA LYS A 223 6.58 -18.27 -26.05
C LYS A 223 8.06 -17.97 -25.95
N ARG A 224 8.81 -18.84 -25.31
CA ARG A 224 10.25 -18.73 -25.14
C ARG A 224 10.94 -19.75 -26.02
N VAL A 225 12.02 -19.31 -26.72
CA VAL A 225 12.96 -20.19 -27.41
C VAL A 225 14.27 -20.12 -26.60
N ALA A 226 14.74 -21.27 -26.18
CA ALA A 226 15.97 -21.37 -25.38
C ALA A 226 16.95 -22.30 -26.08
N TRP A 227 18.22 -21.88 -26.16
CA TRP A 227 19.31 -22.67 -26.68
C TRP A 227 20.12 -23.25 -25.52
N GLY A 228 20.64 -24.47 -25.71
CA GLY A 228 21.60 -25.05 -24.77
C GLY A 228 22.87 -24.20 -24.73
N VAL A 229 23.30 -23.85 -23.54
CA VAL A 229 24.54 -23.06 -23.29
C VAL A 229 25.56 -23.83 -22.44
N ARG A 230 25.19 -25.02 -21.96
CA ARG A 230 26.03 -25.90 -21.15
C ARG A 230 25.69 -27.34 -21.45
N GLU A 231 26.70 -28.20 -21.45
CA GLU A 231 26.50 -29.64 -21.49
C GLU A 231 26.33 -30.24 -20.08
N LEU A 232 25.74 -31.43 -20.01
CA LEU A 232 25.41 -32.07 -18.74
C LEU A 232 26.69 -32.41 -17.93
N GLU A 233 27.78 -32.77 -18.64
CA GLU A 233 29.07 -33.09 -18.07
C GLU A 233 29.68 -31.90 -17.32
N GLU A 234 29.54 -30.68 -17.84
CA GLU A 234 29.98 -29.45 -17.19
C GLU A 234 29.29 -29.24 -15.85
N ILE A 235 27.98 -29.51 -15.78
CA ILE A 235 27.16 -29.36 -14.55
C ILE A 235 27.55 -30.44 -13.52
N ARG A 236 27.97 -31.63 -13.97
CA ARG A 236 28.39 -32.75 -13.12
C ARG A 236 29.82 -32.68 -12.62
N GLY A 237 30.55 -31.58 -12.91
CA GLY A 237 31.94 -31.38 -12.48
C GLY A 237 32.97 -32.03 -13.40
N GLY A 238 32.62 -32.26 -14.67
CA GLY A 238 33.58 -32.56 -15.72
C GLY A 238 34.51 -31.37 -16.00
N PRO A 239 35.68 -31.60 -16.67
CA PRO A 239 36.55 -30.50 -17.06
C PRO A 239 35.75 -29.51 -17.92
N ALA A 240 35.74 -28.23 -17.51
CA ALA A 240 35.08 -27.19 -18.26
C ALA A 240 35.59 -27.21 -19.72
N PRO A 241 34.71 -27.31 -20.74
CA PRO A 241 35.16 -27.15 -22.09
C PRO A 241 35.80 -25.77 -22.22
N SER A 242 36.91 -25.71 -22.90
CA SER A 242 37.54 -24.44 -23.26
C SER A 242 36.53 -23.67 -24.10
N VAL A 243 35.88 -22.72 -23.52
CA VAL A 243 35.01 -21.78 -24.24
C VAL A 243 35.94 -21.04 -25.21
N GLY A 244 35.97 -21.48 -26.45
CA GLY A 244 36.47 -20.64 -27.51
C GLY A 244 35.72 -19.33 -27.43
N SER A 245 36.42 -18.23 -27.22
CA SER A 245 35.85 -16.90 -27.15
C SER A 245 34.93 -16.72 -28.35
N ALA A 246 33.63 -16.86 -28.16
CA ALA A 246 32.68 -16.40 -29.15
C ALA A 246 32.92 -14.89 -29.23
N GLN A 247 33.75 -14.46 -30.14
CA GLN A 247 33.84 -13.06 -30.49
C GLN A 247 32.44 -12.66 -30.94
N VAL A 248 31.77 -11.94 -30.07
CA VAL A 248 30.54 -11.25 -30.46
C VAL A 248 30.94 -10.36 -31.64
N ASP A 249 30.44 -10.67 -32.81
CA ASP A 249 30.74 -9.90 -34.02
C ASP A 249 30.24 -8.47 -33.77
N SER A 250 31.17 -7.58 -33.51
CA SER A 250 30.88 -6.16 -33.19
C SER A 250 30.07 -5.51 -34.30
N ARG A 251 30.15 -5.99 -35.54
CA ARG A 251 29.36 -5.51 -36.68
C ARG A 251 27.87 -5.87 -36.51
N LEU A 252 27.58 -7.05 -36.00
CA LEU A 252 26.22 -7.49 -35.74
C LEU A 252 25.56 -6.67 -34.61
N LEU A 253 26.38 -6.31 -33.61
CA LEU A 253 25.93 -5.45 -32.50
C LEU A 253 25.67 -4.03 -32.98
N GLU A 254 26.53 -3.45 -33.79
CA GLU A 254 26.34 -2.13 -34.38
C GLU A 254 25.14 -2.08 -35.32
N GLU A 255 24.90 -3.12 -36.11
CA GLU A 255 23.73 -3.21 -37.00
C GLU A 255 22.42 -3.33 -36.22
N LEU A 256 22.40 -4.10 -35.10
CA LEU A 256 21.26 -4.20 -34.20
C LEU A 256 20.96 -2.87 -33.50
N VAL A 257 21.98 -2.19 -33.01
CA VAL A 257 21.85 -0.87 -32.37
C VAL A 257 21.33 0.16 -33.38
N SER A 258 21.89 0.18 -34.58
CA SER A 258 21.46 1.07 -35.66
C SER A 258 19.99 0.86 -36.05
N ARG A 259 19.53 -0.42 -36.14
CA ARG A 259 18.14 -0.77 -36.42
C ARG A 259 17.17 -0.35 -35.29
N ILE A 260 17.61 -0.45 -34.03
CA ILE A 260 16.80 -0.05 -32.88
C ILE A 260 16.67 1.49 -32.83
N VAL A 261 17.78 2.21 -32.99
CA VAL A 261 17.79 3.68 -32.99
C VAL A 261 17.00 4.24 -34.17
N GLY A 262 17.13 3.65 -35.38
CA GLY A 262 16.39 4.08 -36.56
C GLY A 262 14.86 3.80 -36.53
N ARG A 263 14.36 3.03 -35.54
CA ARG A 263 12.93 2.82 -35.31
C ARG A 263 12.34 3.71 -34.20
N LEU A 264 13.21 4.36 -33.42
CA LEU A 264 12.81 5.24 -32.32
C LEU A 264 12.86 6.73 -32.69
N MET A 265 13.42 7.05 -33.86
CA MET A 265 13.38 8.37 -34.51
C MET A 265 12.35 8.40 -35.63
#